data_c129b2d0bf1dd70a02592f0db8e66ef2
#
_entry.id   c129b2d0bf1dd70a02592f0db8e66ef2
#
_cell.length_a   1.000
_cell.length_b   1.000
_cell.length_c   1.000
_cell.angle_alpha   90.00
_cell.angle_beta   90.00
_cell.angle_gamma   90.00
#
_symmetry.space_group_name_H-M   'P 1'
#
loop_
_entity.id
_entity.type
_entity.pdbx_description
1 polymer ?
#
loop_
_entity_poly.entity_id
_entity_poly.type
_entity_poly.pdbx_seq_one_letter_code
_entity_poly.pdbx_strand_id
1 'polypeptide(L)'
;MTNVAFIITKSEIGGAQTWVNEIAKLIEQDCKVFLITSEYGWLTQCSVFSEVYIIPGIKKYFDVIAYIKLIKFIKKNNIKSIVASSANAGVYCRLARLTCSFKCIYVSHGWSCLYNGGRLKSIFCKIEKYLSKLTDVIWCISESDREKAIKKIGIDEGKIITATNAVPPMPARLKECLEYKILFVGRLTHPKRPCLLAQVISKKPQYKLDIVGGGEQLESLKAQFKDFKNIRFLGEIKGFSAYKDYDIFALISDSEGLPMSGIEAHTAGVPLLLSDVGGCHELIEKNGVLVENIERDIELSIDRIFERYDFFHTQAVLSADRFVIDNYIQLYKEIILN
;
A
#
# COMPACT_ATOMS: atom_id res chain seq x y z
N MET A 1 -24.13 -12.08 -14.30
CA MET A 1 -23.11 -11.40 -13.48
C MET A 1 -21.74 -11.64 -14.07
N THR A 2 -20.92 -10.63 -14.18
CA THR A 2 -19.53 -10.73 -14.63
C THR A 2 -18.69 -11.40 -13.54
N ASN A 3 -17.70 -12.21 -13.92
CA ASN A 3 -16.78 -12.84 -12.97
C ASN A 3 -15.45 -12.10 -13.00
N VAL A 4 -15.05 -11.52 -11.87
CA VAL A 4 -13.81 -10.79 -11.67
C VAL A 4 -12.90 -11.57 -10.71
N ALA A 5 -11.62 -11.70 -11.01
CA ALA A 5 -10.66 -12.33 -10.12
C ALA A 5 -9.56 -11.34 -9.70
N PHE A 6 -9.28 -11.27 -8.40
CA PHE A 6 -8.06 -10.67 -7.90
C PHE A 6 -6.99 -11.73 -7.77
N ILE A 7 -5.77 -11.43 -8.23
CA ILE A 7 -4.62 -12.31 -8.08
C ILE A 7 -3.49 -11.56 -7.36
N ILE A 8 -3.06 -12.11 -6.22
CA ILE A 8 -1.99 -11.55 -5.38
C ILE A 8 -1.13 -12.66 -4.82
N THR A 9 0.18 -12.41 -4.69
CA THR A 9 1.13 -13.48 -4.29
C THR A 9 0.91 -13.92 -2.86
N LYS A 10 0.79 -13.00 -1.89
CA LYS A 10 0.67 -13.29 -0.45
C LYS A 10 -0.68 -12.84 0.11
N SER A 11 -1.13 -13.48 1.18
CA SER A 11 -2.40 -13.18 1.89
C SER A 11 -2.21 -12.64 3.30
N GLU A 12 -0.98 -12.29 3.68
CA GLU A 12 -0.66 -11.65 4.97
C GLU A 12 -1.27 -10.24 5.07
N ILE A 13 -1.30 -9.63 6.24
CA ILE A 13 -1.72 -8.23 6.39
C ILE A 13 -0.70 -7.31 5.73
N GLY A 14 -1.18 -6.39 4.89
CA GLY A 14 -0.34 -5.42 4.18
C GLY A 14 -1.14 -4.50 3.29
N GLY A 15 -0.54 -3.37 2.87
CA GLY A 15 -1.24 -2.34 2.10
C GLY A 15 -1.89 -2.83 0.81
N ALA A 16 -1.20 -3.67 0.02
CA ALA A 16 -1.77 -4.23 -1.20
C ALA A 16 -2.93 -5.19 -0.94
N GLN A 17 -2.87 -5.97 0.14
CA GLN A 17 -3.95 -6.87 0.55
C GLN A 17 -5.16 -6.11 1.08
N THR A 18 -4.94 -5.08 1.89
CA THR A 18 -6.00 -4.17 2.34
C THR A 18 -6.68 -3.51 1.14
N TRP A 19 -5.89 -2.99 0.19
CA TRP A 19 -6.40 -2.43 -1.05
C TRP A 19 -7.27 -3.44 -1.84
N VAL A 20 -6.80 -4.67 -2.03
CA VAL A 20 -7.58 -5.73 -2.71
C VAL A 20 -8.92 -5.98 -2.01
N ASN A 21 -8.93 -6.05 -0.68
CA ASN A 21 -10.16 -6.26 0.08
C ASN A 21 -11.14 -5.09 -0.08
N GLU A 22 -10.66 -3.85 0.03
CA GLU A 22 -11.53 -2.67 -0.08
C GLU A 22 -12.08 -2.52 -1.51
N ILE A 23 -11.27 -2.72 -2.55
CA ILE A 23 -11.75 -2.69 -3.94
C ILE A 23 -12.73 -3.84 -4.23
N ALA A 24 -12.48 -5.03 -3.70
CA ALA A 24 -13.38 -6.16 -3.85
C ALA A 24 -14.77 -5.87 -3.26
N LYS A 25 -14.84 -5.25 -2.08
CA LYS A 25 -16.11 -4.82 -1.45
C LYS A 25 -16.90 -3.83 -2.31
N LEU A 26 -16.21 -2.93 -3.02
CA LEU A 26 -16.89 -1.94 -3.87
C LEU A 26 -17.63 -2.56 -5.05
N ILE A 27 -17.18 -3.73 -5.52
CA ILE A 27 -17.71 -4.38 -6.73
C ILE A 27 -18.50 -5.66 -6.43
N GLU A 28 -18.56 -6.15 -5.20
CA GLU A 28 -19.20 -7.42 -4.85
C GLU A 28 -20.72 -7.45 -5.15
N GLN A 29 -21.35 -6.29 -5.20
CA GLN A 29 -22.77 -6.17 -5.57
C GLN A 29 -22.98 -6.24 -7.10
N ASP A 30 -21.97 -5.88 -7.90
CA ASP A 30 -22.05 -5.79 -9.36
C ASP A 30 -21.55 -7.06 -10.06
N CYS A 31 -20.66 -7.83 -9.40
CA CYS A 31 -20.03 -8.99 -10.00
C CYS A 31 -19.70 -10.08 -8.96
N LYS A 32 -19.43 -11.30 -9.46
CA LYS A 32 -18.88 -12.36 -8.61
C LYS A 32 -17.38 -12.20 -8.48
N VAL A 33 -16.90 -12.06 -7.25
CA VAL A 33 -15.48 -11.77 -6.94
C VAL A 33 -14.75 -13.03 -6.49
N PHE A 34 -13.60 -13.31 -7.10
CA PHE A 34 -12.73 -14.45 -6.79
C PHE A 34 -11.37 -13.96 -6.29
N LEU A 35 -10.75 -14.73 -5.40
CA LEU A 35 -9.38 -14.50 -4.97
C LEU A 35 -8.47 -15.65 -5.40
N ILE A 36 -7.33 -15.33 -6.03
CA ILE A 36 -6.27 -16.28 -6.35
C ILE A 36 -5.01 -15.84 -5.62
N THR A 37 -4.45 -16.73 -4.80
CA THR A 37 -3.25 -16.42 -4.00
C THR A 37 -2.39 -17.67 -3.78
N SER A 38 -1.21 -17.50 -3.20
CA SER A 38 -0.28 -18.61 -3.01
C SER A 38 -0.49 -19.39 -1.71
N GLU A 39 -1.16 -18.80 -0.73
CA GLU A 39 -1.28 -19.35 0.63
C GLU A 39 -2.51 -18.82 1.35
N TYR A 40 -2.93 -19.53 2.40
CA TYR A 40 -3.93 -19.03 3.34
C TYR A 40 -3.33 -17.92 4.22
N GLY A 41 -4.16 -16.95 4.58
CA GLY A 41 -3.78 -15.84 5.44
C GLY A 41 -4.97 -14.92 5.71
N TRP A 42 -4.71 -13.70 6.16
CA TRP A 42 -5.76 -12.73 6.49
C TRP A 42 -6.72 -12.47 5.32
N LEU A 43 -6.21 -12.21 4.12
CA LEU A 43 -7.03 -11.87 2.96
C LEU A 43 -7.98 -13.01 2.54
N THR A 44 -7.55 -14.28 2.73
CA THR A 44 -8.40 -15.44 2.39
C THR A 44 -9.54 -15.66 3.37
N GLN A 45 -9.54 -14.98 4.51
CA GLN A 45 -10.61 -15.03 5.52
C GLN A 45 -11.66 -13.92 5.32
N CYS A 46 -11.42 -12.98 4.39
CA CYS A 46 -12.37 -11.92 4.08
C CYS A 46 -13.59 -12.48 3.34
N SER A 47 -14.79 -12.14 3.80
CA SER A 47 -16.06 -12.68 3.32
C SER A 47 -16.47 -12.20 1.92
N VAL A 48 -15.81 -11.17 1.39
CA VAL A 48 -16.11 -10.55 0.09
C VAL A 48 -15.89 -11.50 -1.10
N PHE A 49 -15.00 -12.50 -0.96
CA PHE A 49 -14.67 -13.41 -2.03
C PHE A 49 -15.63 -14.61 -2.08
N SER A 50 -16.29 -14.79 -3.22
CA SER A 50 -17.20 -15.93 -3.46
C SER A 50 -16.44 -17.27 -3.48
N GLU A 51 -15.19 -17.28 -3.92
CA GLU A 51 -14.30 -18.44 -3.94
C GLU A 51 -12.84 -17.99 -3.79
N VAL A 52 -12.08 -18.72 -3.01
CA VAL A 52 -10.63 -18.52 -2.83
C VAL A 52 -9.89 -19.71 -3.42
N TYR A 53 -8.96 -19.45 -4.33
CA TYR A 53 -8.17 -20.48 -5.00
C TYR A 53 -6.68 -20.35 -4.67
N ILE A 54 -6.12 -21.40 -4.06
CA ILE A 54 -4.72 -21.42 -3.62
C ILE A 54 -3.84 -22.08 -4.67
N ILE A 55 -2.85 -21.32 -5.16
CA ILE A 55 -1.82 -21.80 -6.12
C ILE A 55 -0.43 -21.49 -5.53
N PRO A 56 0.17 -22.38 -4.74
CA PRO A 56 1.44 -22.11 -4.05
C PRO A 56 2.59 -21.68 -4.97
N GLY A 57 2.62 -22.19 -6.21
CA GLY A 57 3.65 -21.88 -7.18
C GLY A 57 3.71 -20.43 -7.65
N ILE A 58 2.67 -19.59 -7.38
CA ILE A 58 2.68 -18.15 -7.74
C ILE A 58 3.79 -17.38 -6.98
N LYS A 59 4.31 -17.92 -5.87
CA LYS A 59 5.47 -17.35 -5.17
C LYS A 59 6.75 -17.35 -6.00
N LYS A 60 6.87 -18.28 -6.93
CA LYS A 60 8.05 -18.41 -7.81
C LYS A 60 7.97 -17.42 -8.97
N TYR A 61 9.09 -17.05 -9.54
CA TYR A 61 9.13 -16.22 -10.76
C TYR A 61 8.33 -16.83 -11.90
N PHE A 62 8.47 -18.15 -12.11
CA PHE A 62 7.61 -18.93 -13.00
C PHE A 62 7.58 -20.41 -12.59
N ASP A 63 6.38 -20.99 -12.59
CA ASP A 63 6.12 -22.40 -12.31
C ASP A 63 5.03 -22.89 -13.29
N VAL A 64 5.37 -23.84 -14.14
CA VAL A 64 4.49 -24.34 -15.19
C VAL A 64 3.21 -24.96 -14.63
N ILE A 65 3.30 -25.65 -13.49
CA ILE A 65 2.14 -26.27 -12.85
C ILE A 65 1.19 -25.20 -12.33
N ALA A 66 1.74 -24.14 -11.70
CA ALA A 66 0.96 -23.00 -11.26
C ALA A 66 0.27 -22.29 -12.42
N TYR A 67 0.99 -22.10 -13.53
CA TYR A 67 0.42 -21.52 -14.74
C TYR A 67 -0.74 -22.34 -15.30
N ILE A 68 -0.59 -23.67 -15.43
CA ILE A 68 -1.66 -24.56 -15.91
C ILE A 68 -2.86 -24.51 -14.95
N LYS A 69 -2.65 -24.51 -13.64
CA LYS A 69 -3.74 -24.38 -12.65
C LYS A 69 -4.49 -23.06 -12.81
N LEU A 70 -3.77 -21.95 -13.01
CA LEU A 70 -4.37 -20.64 -13.26
C LEU A 70 -5.23 -20.64 -14.52
N ILE A 71 -4.72 -21.16 -15.65
CA ILE A 71 -5.47 -21.27 -16.90
C ILE A 71 -6.75 -22.09 -16.72
N LYS A 72 -6.65 -23.26 -16.05
CA LYS A 72 -7.83 -24.11 -15.77
C LYS A 72 -8.87 -23.37 -14.94
N PHE A 73 -8.43 -22.62 -13.91
CA PHE A 73 -9.31 -21.83 -13.05
C PHE A 73 -10.03 -20.72 -13.84
N ILE A 74 -9.29 -19.96 -14.66
CA ILE A 74 -9.85 -18.89 -15.51
C ILE A 74 -10.94 -19.43 -16.43
N LYS A 75 -10.66 -20.55 -17.11
CA LYS A 75 -11.61 -21.18 -18.05
C LYS A 75 -12.83 -21.76 -17.32
N LYS A 76 -12.60 -22.52 -16.23
CA LYS A 76 -13.68 -23.15 -15.44
C LYS A 76 -14.67 -22.11 -14.90
N ASN A 77 -14.17 -20.98 -14.41
CA ASN A 77 -15.00 -19.96 -13.77
C ASN A 77 -15.39 -18.83 -14.74
N ASN A 78 -15.10 -18.96 -16.03
CA ASN A 78 -15.42 -17.94 -17.06
C ASN A 78 -15.04 -16.51 -16.62
N ILE A 79 -13.80 -16.36 -16.09
CA ILE A 79 -13.32 -15.06 -15.59
C ILE A 79 -13.22 -14.08 -16.76
N LYS A 80 -13.82 -12.90 -16.60
CA LYS A 80 -13.86 -11.84 -17.61
C LYS A 80 -12.85 -10.72 -17.37
N SER A 81 -12.50 -10.48 -16.11
CA SER A 81 -11.50 -9.47 -15.72
C SER A 81 -10.60 -10.01 -14.62
N ILE A 82 -9.30 -9.78 -14.72
CA ILE A 82 -8.33 -10.14 -13.68
C ILE A 82 -7.55 -8.90 -13.26
N VAL A 83 -7.57 -8.62 -11.95
CA VAL A 83 -6.81 -7.55 -11.31
C VAL A 83 -5.60 -8.17 -10.60
N ALA A 84 -4.42 -7.97 -11.17
CA ALA A 84 -3.16 -8.50 -10.62
C ALA A 84 -2.48 -7.45 -9.73
N SER A 85 -2.36 -7.74 -8.44
CA SER A 85 -1.97 -6.79 -7.38
C SER A 85 -0.61 -7.10 -6.74
N SER A 86 0.29 -7.75 -7.48
CA SER A 86 1.71 -7.95 -7.08
C SER A 86 2.54 -8.35 -8.29
N ALA A 87 3.87 -8.15 -8.23
CA ALA A 87 4.76 -8.38 -9.36
C ALA A 87 4.70 -9.82 -9.90
N ASN A 88 4.89 -10.84 -9.05
CA ASN A 88 4.83 -12.23 -9.49
C ASN A 88 3.44 -12.62 -10.02
N ALA A 89 2.38 -12.29 -9.28
CA ALA A 89 1.00 -12.53 -9.75
C ALA A 89 0.74 -11.84 -11.09
N GLY A 90 1.27 -10.62 -11.28
CA GLY A 90 1.23 -9.89 -12.54
C GLY A 90 1.91 -10.61 -13.70
N VAL A 91 3.03 -11.31 -13.49
CA VAL A 91 3.68 -12.14 -14.53
C VAL A 91 2.73 -13.25 -14.97
N TYR A 92 2.19 -14.04 -14.04
CA TYR A 92 1.27 -15.12 -14.35
C TYR A 92 0.00 -14.64 -15.07
N CYS A 93 -0.60 -13.55 -14.58
CA CYS A 93 -1.81 -12.97 -15.16
C CYS A 93 -1.56 -12.55 -16.62
N ARG A 94 -0.51 -11.77 -16.86
CA ARG A 94 -0.18 -11.24 -18.18
C ARG A 94 0.18 -12.35 -19.17
N LEU A 95 0.92 -13.37 -18.77
CA LEU A 95 1.19 -14.54 -19.60
C LEU A 95 -0.08 -15.34 -19.90
N ALA A 96 -1.04 -15.41 -18.98
CA ALA A 96 -2.32 -16.12 -19.20
C ALA A 96 -3.14 -15.51 -20.35
N ARG A 97 -2.93 -14.23 -20.70
CA ARG A 97 -3.52 -13.58 -21.88
C ARG A 97 -3.16 -14.25 -23.21
N LEU A 98 -2.05 -14.96 -23.26
CA LEU A 98 -1.65 -15.71 -24.47
C LEU A 98 -2.56 -16.91 -24.75
N THR A 99 -3.31 -17.39 -23.77
CA THR A 99 -4.12 -18.61 -23.86
C THR A 99 -5.58 -18.44 -23.45
N CYS A 100 -5.92 -17.31 -22.82
CA CYS A 100 -7.25 -16.97 -22.32
C CYS A 100 -7.64 -15.55 -22.70
N SER A 101 -8.91 -15.33 -23.01
CA SER A 101 -9.47 -14.00 -23.26
C SER A 101 -10.13 -13.47 -22.00
N PHE A 102 -9.58 -12.39 -21.42
CA PHE A 102 -10.12 -11.65 -20.29
C PHE A 102 -9.47 -10.27 -20.26
N LYS A 103 -10.07 -9.28 -19.59
CA LYS A 103 -9.45 -7.98 -19.36
C LYS A 103 -8.34 -8.11 -18.31
N CYS A 104 -7.12 -7.79 -18.68
CA CYS A 104 -5.94 -7.88 -17.82
C CYS A 104 -5.60 -6.51 -17.24
N ILE A 105 -5.77 -6.36 -15.94
CA ILE A 105 -5.43 -5.15 -15.20
C ILE A 105 -4.24 -5.45 -14.29
N TYR A 106 -3.17 -4.71 -14.42
CA TYR A 106 -2.02 -4.80 -13.53
C TYR A 106 -1.93 -3.55 -12.64
N VAL A 107 -1.96 -3.74 -11.33
CA VAL A 107 -1.87 -2.65 -10.36
C VAL A 107 -0.45 -2.55 -9.83
N SER A 108 0.16 -1.37 -9.98
CA SER A 108 1.45 -1.06 -9.39
C SER A 108 1.26 -0.46 -8.00
N HIS A 109 1.67 -1.21 -6.97
CA HIS A 109 1.82 -0.70 -5.59
C HIS A 109 3.26 -0.23 -5.31
N GLY A 110 3.89 0.39 -6.29
CA GLY A 110 5.32 0.65 -6.36
C GLY A 110 6.03 -0.37 -7.27
N TRP A 111 6.90 0.13 -8.13
CA TRP A 111 7.59 -0.69 -9.13
C TRP A 111 8.74 -1.48 -8.51
N SER A 112 8.50 -2.73 -8.13
CA SER A 112 9.50 -3.60 -7.48
C SER A 112 10.76 -3.78 -8.32
N CYS A 113 10.67 -3.76 -9.65
CA CYS A 113 11.83 -3.79 -10.56
C CYS A 113 12.78 -2.61 -10.33
N LEU A 114 12.30 -1.47 -9.82
CA LEU A 114 13.11 -0.27 -9.57
C LEU A 114 13.78 -0.28 -8.20
N TYR A 115 13.14 -0.76 -7.14
CA TYR A 115 13.68 -0.72 -5.78
C TYR A 115 14.24 -2.06 -5.28
N ASN A 116 13.76 -3.20 -5.80
CA ASN A 116 14.24 -4.54 -5.43
C ASN A 116 15.08 -5.23 -6.54
N GLY A 117 15.28 -4.56 -7.67
CA GLY A 117 15.94 -5.17 -8.85
C GLY A 117 17.43 -5.44 -8.67
N GLY A 118 18.11 -4.77 -7.74
CA GLY A 118 19.55 -4.92 -7.52
C GLY A 118 20.35 -4.78 -8.84
N ARG A 119 21.31 -5.66 -9.07
CA ARG A 119 22.11 -5.70 -10.32
C ARG A 119 21.30 -6.09 -11.55
N LEU A 120 20.14 -6.74 -11.39
CA LEU A 120 19.25 -7.18 -12.47
C LEU A 120 18.13 -6.18 -12.77
N LYS A 121 18.14 -5.00 -12.17
CA LYS A 121 17.14 -3.94 -12.34
C LYS A 121 16.77 -3.70 -13.80
N SER A 122 17.76 -3.52 -14.68
CA SER A 122 17.53 -3.26 -16.10
C SER A 122 16.81 -4.44 -16.81
N ILE A 123 17.08 -5.67 -16.41
CA ILE A 123 16.42 -6.85 -16.95
C ILE A 123 14.97 -6.89 -16.49
N PHE A 124 14.71 -6.68 -15.20
CA PHE A 124 13.34 -6.67 -14.67
C PHE A 124 12.50 -5.52 -15.26
N CYS A 125 13.08 -4.34 -15.46
CA CYS A 125 12.39 -3.23 -16.15
C CYS A 125 12.06 -3.59 -17.61
N LYS A 126 12.95 -4.26 -18.34
CA LYS A 126 12.66 -4.76 -19.70
C LYS A 126 11.54 -5.78 -19.70
N ILE A 127 11.53 -6.71 -18.72
CA ILE A 127 10.44 -7.70 -18.57
C ILE A 127 9.12 -6.97 -18.32
N GLU A 128 9.06 -6.00 -17.41
CA GLU A 128 7.85 -5.20 -17.15
C GLU A 128 7.37 -4.47 -18.42
N LYS A 129 8.28 -3.85 -19.17
CA LYS A 129 7.97 -3.21 -20.45
C LYS A 129 7.38 -4.20 -21.48
N TYR A 130 7.92 -5.42 -21.59
CA TYR A 130 7.38 -6.41 -22.52
C TYR A 130 6.03 -6.96 -22.04
N LEU A 131 5.88 -7.23 -20.75
CA LEU A 131 4.63 -7.69 -20.17
C LEU A 131 3.51 -6.65 -20.26
N SER A 132 3.85 -5.35 -20.28
CA SER A 132 2.86 -4.30 -20.49
C SER A 132 2.12 -4.40 -21.81
N LYS A 133 2.73 -5.03 -22.85
CA LYS A 133 2.05 -5.28 -24.13
C LYS A 133 0.90 -6.29 -24.03
N LEU A 134 0.94 -7.18 -23.02
CA LEU A 134 -0.08 -8.17 -22.71
C LEU A 134 -1.10 -7.67 -21.67
N THR A 135 -1.02 -6.40 -21.28
CA THR A 135 -1.87 -5.76 -20.28
C THR A 135 -2.83 -4.81 -20.96
N ASP A 136 -4.12 -4.87 -20.63
CA ASP A 136 -5.10 -3.92 -21.15
C ASP A 136 -5.03 -2.61 -20.39
N VAL A 137 -4.93 -2.67 -19.05
CA VAL A 137 -4.81 -1.49 -18.19
C VAL A 137 -3.67 -1.67 -17.17
N ILE A 138 -2.80 -0.70 -17.09
CA ILE A 138 -1.80 -0.57 -16.02
C ILE A 138 -2.30 0.52 -15.07
N TRP A 139 -2.72 0.09 -13.90
CA TRP A 139 -3.23 0.98 -12.88
C TRP A 139 -2.09 1.43 -11.96
N CYS A 140 -1.68 2.68 -12.07
CA CYS A 140 -0.75 3.33 -11.15
C CYS A 140 -1.53 3.99 -10.00
N ILE A 141 -1.12 3.71 -8.78
CA ILE A 141 -1.77 4.23 -7.56
C ILE A 141 -1.30 5.64 -7.17
N SER A 142 -0.34 6.19 -7.91
CA SER A 142 0.25 7.51 -7.70
C SER A 142 0.80 8.08 -9.00
N GLU A 143 0.90 9.40 -9.12
CA GLU A 143 1.57 10.05 -10.24
C GLU A 143 3.08 9.72 -10.26
N SER A 144 3.71 9.57 -9.10
CA SER A 144 5.08 9.09 -8.98
C SER A 144 5.28 7.73 -9.66
N ASP A 145 4.35 6.79 -9.47
CA ASP A 145 4.42 5.47 -10.12
C ASP A 145 4.17 5.56 -11.62
N ARG A 146 3.25 6.42 -12.06
CA ARG A 146 3.01 6.71 -13.48
C ARG A 146 4.27 7.26 -14.15
N GLU A 147 4.88 8.28 -13.57
CA GLU A 147 6.13 8.86 -14.11
C GLU A 147 7.26 7.83 -14.20
N LYS A 148 7.41 6.98 -13.17
CA LYS A 148 8.40 5.88 -13.20
C LYS A 148 8.09 4.87 -14.29
N ALA A 149 6.82 4.52 -14.50
CA ALA A 149 6.39 3.61 -15.57
C ALA A 149 6.82 4.14 -16.94
N ILE A 150 6.56 5.42 -17.21
CA ILE A 150 6.87 6.06 -18.49
C ILE A 150 8.38 6.31 -18.61
N LYS A 151 8.97 7.04 -17.67
CA LYS A 151 10.34 7.58 -17.80
C LYS A 151 11.42 6.54 -17.48
N LYS A 152 11.19 5.58 -16.56
CA LYS A 152 12.20 4.62 -16.11
C LYS A 152 12.04 3.22 -16.70
N ILE A 153 10.81 2.77 -16.92
CA ILE A 153 10.51 1.44 -17.47
C ILE A 153 10.27 1.53 -18.97
N GLY A 154 9.68 2.62 -19.45
CA GLY A 154 9.34 2.85 -20.85
C GLY A 154 8.05 2.15 -21.28
N ILE A 155 7.06 2.15 -20.41
CA ILE A 155 5.71 1.67 -20.67
C ILE A 155 4.97 2.74 -21.49
N ASP A 156 4.13 2.28 -22.41
CA ASP A 156 3.26 3.14 -23.22
C ASP A 156 2.23 3.85 -22.33
N GLU A 157 2.24 5.18 -22.38
CA GLU A 157 1.34 6.04 -21.60
C GLU A 157 -0.13 5.75 -21.86
N GLY A 158 -0.49 5.39 -23.11
CA GLY A 158 -1.87 5.06 -23.49
C GLY A 158 -2.45 3.84 -22.77
N LYS A 159 -1.62 3.05 -22.07
CA LYS A 159 -2.05 1.90 -21.26
C LYS A 159 -2.15 2.22 -19.77
N ILE A 160 -1.71 3.40 -19.35
CA ILE A 160 -1.61 3.75 -17.93
C ILE A 160 -2.83 4.57 -17.53
N ILE A 161 -3.48 4.13 -16.47
CA ILE A 161 -4.49 4.91 -15.75
C ILE A 161 -3.93 5.21 -14.36
N THR A 162 -3.92 6.49 -13.97
CA THR A 162 -3.64 6.86 -12.60
C THR A 162 -4.97 6.96 -11.84
N ALA A 163 -5.12 6.11 -10.85
CA ALA A 163 -6.22 6.21 -9.89
C ALA A 163 -5.63 5.97 -8.50
N THR A 164 -5.60 7.02 -7.71
CA THR A 164 -4.93 7.06 -6.41
C THR A 164 -5.52 6.02 -5.45
N ASN A 165 -4.73 5.55 -4.49
CA ASN A 165 -5.29 4.78 -3.38
C ASN A 165 -6.28 5.64 -2.58
N ALA A 166 -7.33 5.00 -2.07
CA ALA A 166 -8.30 5.62 -1.19
C ALA A 166 -8.77 4.63 -0.13
N VAL A 167 -9.29 5.13 0.97
CA VAL A 167 -9.74 4.33 2.12
C VAL A 167 -11.13 4.77 2.56
N PRO A 168 -11.90 3.91 3.27
CA PRO A 168 -13.10 4.35 3.96
C PRO A 168 -12.81 5.52 4.91
N PRO A 169 -13.78 6.39 5.17
CA PRO A 169 -13.61 7.49 6.11
C PRO A 169 -13.08 7.00 7.47
N MET A 170 -12.01 7.59 7.97
CA MET A 170 -11.47 7.28 9.29
C MET A 170 -12.12 8.17 10.35
N PRO A 171 -12.24 7.69 11.61
CA PRO A 171 -12.67 8.54 12.72
C PRO A 171 -11.77 9.76 12.83
N ALA A 172 -12.40 10.95 12.74
CA ALA A 172 -11.67 12.22 12.71
C ALA A 172 -11.03 12.57 14.06
N ARG A 173 -9.83 13.17 14.00
CA ARG A 173 -9.20 13.79 15.17
C ARG A 173 -9.86 15.13 15.45
N LEU A 174 -10.56 15.20 16.59
CA LEU A 174 -11.24 16.41 17.08
C LEU A 174 -10.62 16.95 18.38
N LYS A 175 -9.40 16.48 18.73
CA LYS A 175 -8.80 16.71 20.04
C LYS A 175 -8.15 18.09 20.12
N GLU A 176 -8.53 18.89 21.11
CA GLU A 176 -8.03 20.24 21.33
C GLU A 176 -6.67 20.27 22.08
N CYS A 177 -6.35 19.21 22.84
CA CYS A 177 -5.13 19.16 23.66
C CYS A 177 -4.05 18.26 23.04
N LEU A 178 -2.82 18.75 22.97
CA LEU A 178 -1.63 17.99 22.61
C LEU A 178 -1.24 17.00 23.72
N GLU A 179 -0.95 15.76 23.32
CA GLU A 179 -0.38 14.74 24.20
C GLU A 179 1.04 14.34 23.80
N TYR A 180 1.56 14.97 22.73
CA TYR A 180 2.86 14.70 22.14
C TYR A 180 3.01 13.23 21.70
N LYS A 181 1.93 12.65 21.18
CA LYS A 181 1.86 11.26 20.71
C LYS A 181 2.11 11.16 19.22
N ILE A 182 3.06 10.31 18.87
CA ILE A 182 3.43 10.00 17.49
C ILE A 182 3.06 8.54 17.22
N LEU A 183 2.49 8.29 16.06
CA LEU A 183 2.09 6.96 15.60
C LEU A 183 2.91 6.55 14.38
N PHE A 184 3.40 5.32 14.40
CA PHE A 184 3.88 4.61 13.20
C PHE A 184 3.00 3.39 12.97
N VAL A 185 2.50 3.20 11.74
CA VAL A 185 1.77 1.98 11.33
C VAL A 185 2.39 1.40 10.08
N GLY A 186 2.87 0.16 10.15
CA GLY A 186 3.45 -0.52 8.99
C GLY A 186 4.20 -1.78 9.35
N ARG A 187 4.56 -2.57 8.34
CA ARG A 187 5.37 -3.77 8.53
C ARG A 187 6.76 -3.39 9.03
N LEU A 188 7.25 -4.09 10.06
CA LEU A 188 8.57 -3.86 10.64
C LEU A 188 9.62 -4.69 9.89
N THR A 189 9.80 -4.36 8.62
CA THR A 189 10.76 -4.97 7.69
C THR A 189 11.14 -3.95 6.61
N HIS A 190 12.28 -4.13 5.95
CA HIS A 190 12.66 -3.30 4.81
C HIS A 190 11.51 -3.23 3.76
N PRO A 191 11.21 -2.05 3.17
CA PRO A 191 11.94 -0.78 3.21
C PRO A 191 11.57 0.17 4.36
N LYS A 192 10.67 -0.22 5.27
CA LYS A 192 10.29 0.62 6.42
C LYS A 192 11.46 0.75 7.40
N ARG A 193 11.60 1.94 8.01
CA ARG A 193 12.69 2.28 8.93
C ARG A 193 12.18 2.69 10.33
N PRO A 194 11.39 1.83 11.01
CA PRO A 194 10.89 2.13 12.36
C PRO A 194 12.02 2.36 13.37
N CYS A 195 13.17 1.70 13.18
CA CYS A 195 14.35 1.87 14.01
C CYS A 195 14.84 3.32 14.00
N LEU A 196 14.91 3.96 12.84
CA LEU A 196 15.39 5.34 12.70
C LEU A 196 14.47 6.32 13.43
N LEU A 197 13.15 6.17 13.29
CA LEU A 197 12.18 6.98 14.03
C LEU A 197 12.32 6.75 15.55
N ALA A 198 12.41 5.49 16.00
CA ALA A 198 12.58 5.15 17.41
C ALA A 198 13.90 5.72 17.99
N GLN A 199 15.00 5.73 17.22
CA GLN A 199 16.27 6.35 17.62
C GLN A 199 16.12 7.86 17.85
N VAL A 200 15.39 8.56 17.00
CA VAL A 200 15.11 10.00 17.20
C VAL A 200 14.29 10.21 18.47
N ILE A 201 13.20 9.45 18.64
CA ILE A 201 12.30 9.63 19.79
C ILE A 201 12.95 9.19 21.12
N SER A 202 13.87 8.24 21.11
CA SER A 202 14.61 7.85 22.33
C SER A 202 15.43 8.99 22.96
N LYS A 203 15.79 9.99 22.14
CA LYS A 203 16.51 11.21 22.58
C LYS A 203 15.58 12.35 23.03
N LYS A 204 14.27 12.19 22.89
CA LYS A 204 13.23 13.21 23.12
C LYS A 204 12.16 12.69 24.09
N PRO A 205 12.43 12.63 25.41
CA PRO A 205 11.52 12.00 26.39
C PRO A 205 10.15 12.68 26.50
N GLN A 206 9.99 13.91 26.01
CA GLN A 206 8.71 14.61 25.94
C GLN A 206 7.76 14.03 24.89
N TYR A 207 8.25 13.35 23.85
CA TYR A 207 7.45 12.72 22.80
C TYR A 207 7.20 11.25 23.12
N LYS A 208 6.01 10.76 22.79
CA LYS A 208 5.59 9.37 22.94
C LYS A 208 5.45 8.75 21.55
N LEU A 209 6.01 7.57 21.34
CA LEU A 209 5.92 6.85 20.08
C LEU A 209 5.25 5.50 20.27
N ASP A 210 4.16 5.28 19.54
CA ASP A 210 3.54 3.99 19.40
C ASP A 210 3.84 3.42 18.00
N ILE A 211 4.33 2.18 17.95
CA ILE A 211 4.65 1.46 16.73
C ILE A 211 3.70 0.28 16.61
N VAL A 212 2.82 0.36 15.60
CA VAL A 212 1.86 -0.69 15.25
C VAL A 212 2.37 -1.45 14.03
N GLY A 213 2.50 -2.75 14.15
CA GLY A 213 2.90 -3.64 13.06
C GLY A 213 3.69 -4.85 13.53
N GLY A 214 3.72 -5.86 12.67
CA GLY A 214 4.53 -7.05 12.80
C GLY A 214 5.66 -7.07 11.77
N GLY A 215 6.55 -8.05 11.86
CA GLY A 215 7.63 -8.24 10.93
C GLY A 215 8.90 -8.75 11.60
N GLU A 216 9.90 -9.09 10.79
CA GLU A 216 11.16 -9.70 11.26
C GLU A 216 11.95 -8.86 12.26
N GLN A 217 11.77 -7.53 12.23
CA GLN A 217 12.49 -6.60 13.12
C GLN A 217 11.81 -6.41 14.48
N LEU A 218 10.57 -6.89 14.70
CA LEU A 218 9.78 -6.57 15.89
C LEU A 218 10.52 -6.91 17.20
N GLU A 219 11.00 -8.13 17.33
CA GLU A 219 11.62 -8.58 18.58
C GLU A 219 12.98 -7.92 18.83
N SER A 220 13.78 -7.69 17.79
CA SER A 220 15.04 -6.95 17.91
C SER A 220 14.82 -5.49 18.30
N LEU A 221 13.78 -4.84 17.76
CA LEU A 221 13.43 -3.46 18.12
C LEU A 221 12.91 -3.36 19.55
N LYS A 222 12.05 -4.27 20.00
CA LYS A 222 11.62 -4.34 21.40
C LYS A 222 12.80 -4.47 22.35
N ALA A 223 13.76 -5.35 22.03
CA ALA A 223 14.95 -5.55 22.84
C ALA A 223 15.84 -4.29 22.88
N GLN A 224 16.03 -3.64 21.72
CA GLN A 224 16.87 -2.43 21.59
C GLN A 224 16.30 -1.24 22.36
N PHE A 225 14.98 -1.07 22.37
CA PHE A 225 14.33 0.10 22.98
C PHE A 225 13.61 -0.23 24.31
N LYS A 226 13.90 -1.36 24.96
CA LYS A 226 13.22 -1.83 26.18
C LYS A 226 13.26 -0.85 27.34
N ASP A 227 14.34 -0.06 27.45
CA ASP A 227 14.56 0.88 28.56
C ASP A 227 13.91 2.27 28.32
N PHE A 228 13.37 2.51 27.12
CA PHE A 228 12.72 3.77 26.74
C PHE A 228 11.21 3.71 26.97
N LYS A 229 10.76 4.28 28.12
CA LYS A 229 9.33 4.26 28.54
C LYS A 229 8.40 5.03 27.59
N ASN A 230 8.95 5.91 26.77
CA ASN A 230 8.21 6.73 25.81
C ASN A 230 8.06 6.06 24.42
N ILE A 231 8.54 4.82 24.23
CA ILE A 231 8.41 4.05 23.01
C ILE A 231 7.69 2.73 23.30
N ARG A 232 6.60 2.47 22.58
CA ARG A 232 5.81 1.25 22.74
C ARG A 232 5.65 0.52 21.41
N PHE A 233 5.87 -0.79 21.41
CA PHE A 233 5.62 -1.68 20.28
C PHE A 233 4.33 -2.45 20.55
N LEU A 234 3.27 -2.10 19.83
CA LEU A 234 1.92 -2.65 20.03
C LEU A 234 1.69 -3.96 19.28
N GLY A 235 2.65 -4.37 18.44
CA GLY A 235 2.48 -5.54 17.60
C GLY A 235 1.52 -5.30 16.43
N GLU A 236 1.11 -6.38 15.76
CA GLU A 236 0.19 -6.31 14.64
C GLU A 236 -1.24 -6.20 15.14
N ILE A 237 -1.94 -5.13 14.74
CA ILE A 237 -3.36 -4.88 15.07
C ILE A 237 -4.17 -4.90 13.77
N LYS A 238 -5.05 -5.89 13.64
CA LYS A 238 -5.94 -6.02 12.47
C LYS A 238 -6.97 -4.90 12.47
N GLY A 239 -7.13 -4.22 11.32
CA GLY A 239 -8.11 -3.14 11.19
C GLY A 239 -7.84 -1.96 12.11
N PHE A 240 -6.56 -1.63 12.35
CA PHE A 240 -6.20 -0.47 13.17
C PHE A 240 -6.85 0.80 12.63
N SER A 241 -7.59 1.52 13.47
CA SER A 241 -8.34 2.73 13.10
C SER A 241 -8.21 3.87 14.13
N ALA A 242 -7.37 3.70 15.14
CA ALA A 242 -7.22 4.65 16.23
C ALA A 242 -6.27 5.83 15.90
N TYR A 243 -6.17 6.22 14.61
CA TYR A 243 -5.31 7.33 14.17
C TYR A 243 -5.64 8.64 14.89
N LYS A 244 -6.92 8.91 15.14
CA LYS A 244 -7.41 10.12 15.84
C LYS A 244 -6.85 10.33 17.25
N ASP A 245 -6.29 9.29 17.86
CA ASP A 245 -5.76 9.34 19.23
C ASP A 245 -4.30 9.82 19.27
N TYR A 246 -3.74 10.18 18.11
CA TYR A 246 -2.35 10.63 17.96
C TYR A 246 -2.26 12.03 17.37
N ASP A 247 -1.20 12.74 17.72
CA ASP A 247 -0.96 14.10 17.27
C ASP A 247 -0.25 14.15 15.91
N ILE A 248 0.65 13.19 15.66
CA ILE A 248 1.40 13.06 14.41
C ILE A 248 1.37 11.60 13.97
N PHE A 249 1.17 11.36 12.68
CA PHE A 249 1.49 10.10 12.03
C PHE A 249 2.85 10.23 11.35
N ALA A 250 3.80 9.34 11.68
CA ALA A 250 5.14 9.34 11.13
C ALA A 250 5.44 8.03 10.39
N LEU A 251 5.81 8.09 9.11
CA LEU A 251 6.20 6.95 8.30
C LEU A 251 7.57 7.18 7.68
N ILE A 252 8.59 6.58 8.25
CA ILE A 252 9.96 6.61 7.74
C ILE A 252 10.22 5.35 6.93
N SER A 253 10.62 5.53 5.66
CA SER A 253 10.78 4.42 4.72
C SER A 253 11.78 4.77 3.60
N ASP A 254 12.48 3.78 3.06
CA ASP A 254 13.39 3.98 1.92
C ASP A 254 12.65 3.90 0.56
N SER A 255 11.42 3.39 0.54
CA SER A 255 10.61 3.30 -0.69
C SER A 255 9.13 3.11 -0.37
N GLU A 256 8.28 3.88 -1.04
CA GLU A 256 6.82 3.76 -0.99
C GLU A 256 6.22 3.87 -2.41
N GLY A 257 5.06 3.25 -2.61
CA GLY A 257 4.15 3.61 -3.69
C GLY A 257 3.32 4.82 -3.26
N LEU A 258 2.12 4.57 -2.74
CA LEU A 258 1.30 5.52 -2.00
C LEU A 258 0.82 4.79 -0.73
N PRO A 259 1.38 5.10 0.46
CA PRO A 259 1.21 4.27 1.65
C PRO A 259 -0.21 4.33 2.21
N MET A 260 -0.90 3.17 2.32
CA MET A 260 -2.26 3.06 2.85
C MET A 260 -2.37 3.65 4.26
N SER A 261 -1.43 3.35 5.17
CA SER A 261 -1.44 3.90 6.53
C SER A 261 -1.26 5.43 6.56
N GLY A 262 -0.54 5.99 5.57
CA GLY A 262 -0.45 7.45 5.39
C GLY A 262 -1.77 8.06 4.94
N ILE A 263 -2.50 7.37 4.04
CA ILE A 263 -3.83 7.77 3.60
C ILE A 263 -4.84 7.68 4.76
N GLU A 264 -4.81 6.60 5.54
CA GLU A 264 -5.67 6.41 6.71
C GLU A 264 -5.45 7.53 7.74
N ALA A 265 -4.19 7.88 8.03
CA ALA A 265 -3.86 9.00 8.89
C ALA A 265 -4.32 10.36 8.31
N HIS A 266 -4.16 10.54 6.99
CA HIS A 266 -4.63 11.73 6.28
C HIS A 266 -6.15 11.90 6.42
N THR A 267 -6.92 10.83 6.15
CA THR A 267 -8.39 10.88 6.26
C THR A 267 -8.88 11.02 7.70
N ALA A 268 -8.07 10.66 8.69
CA ALA A 268 -8.33 10.94 10.09
C ALA A 268 -8.04 12.40 10.50
N GLY A 269 -7.52 13.24 9.60
CA GLY A 269 -7.15 14.62 9.88
C GLY A 269 -5.92 14.75 10.80
N VAL A 270 -5.01 13.79 10.74
CA VAL A 270 -3.78 13.78 11.55
C VAL A 270 -2.62 14.35 10.73
N PRO A 271 -1.85 15.31 11.28
CA PRO A 271 -0.63 15.82 10.66
C PRO A 271 0.37 14.72 10.31
N LEU A 272 1.01 14.81 9.13
CA LEU A 272 1.87 13.78 8.58
C LEU A 272 3.36 14.15 8.65
N LEU A 273 4.19 13.17 9.01
CA LEU A 273 5.64 13.21 8.83
C LEU A 273 6.05 12.02 7.97
N LEU A 274 6.41 12.25 6.73
CA LEU A 274 6.69 11.17 5.77
C LEU A 274 8.08 11.33 5.16
N SER A 275 8.76 10.20 4.89
CA SER A 275 9.96 10.25 4.06
C SER A 275 9.63 10.77 2.66
N ASP A 276 10.50 11.59 2.08
CA ASP A 276 10.38 12.10 0.71
C ASP A 276 10.75 11.00 -0.30
N VAL A 277 9.88 10.00 -0.39
CA VAL A 277 10.05 8.84 -1.28
C VAL A 277 8.74 8.45 -1.95
N GLY A 278 8.84 8.03 -3.20
CA GLY A 278 7.70 7.51 -3.96
C GLY A 278 6.55 8.51 -4.06
N GLY A 279 5.34 8.07 -3.75
CA GLY A 279 4.13 8.89 -3.74
C GLY A 279 3.87 9.62 -2.42
N CYS A 280 4.76 9.55 -1.42
CA CYS A 280 4.55 10.23 -0.14
C CYS A 280 4.30 11.74 -0.29
N HIS A 281 4.96 12.39 -1.26
CA HIS A 281 4.76 13.82 -1.53
C HIS A 281 3.32 14.14 -1.94
N GLU A 282 2.61 13.19 -2.53
CA GLU A 282 1.21 13.38 -2.95
C GLU A 282 0.23 13.48 -1.76
N LEU A 283 0.66 13.01 -0.57
CA LEU A 283 -0.12 13.11 0.67
C LEU A 283 0.08 14.44 1.41
N ILE A 284 1.06 15.25 1.01
CA ILE A 284 1.43 16.48 1.72
C ILE A 284 0.96 17.72 0.95
N GLU A 285 -0.05 18.40 1.52
CA GLU A 285 -0.54 19.71 1.09
C GLU A 285 -0.63 20.65 2.29
N LYS A 286 0.49 21.07 2.85
CA LYS A 286 0.57 21.88 4.10
C LYS A 286 0.12 21.15 5.38
N ASN A 287 -0.39 19.94 5.29
CA ASN A 287 -0.87 19.08 6.39
C ASN A 287 0.24 18.27 7.05
N GLY A 288 1.50 18.53 6.71
CA GLY A 288 2.64 17.76 7.22
C GLY A 288 3.96 18.19 6.64
N VAL A 289 4.99 17.37 6.84
CA VAL A 289 6.37 17.62 6.40
C VAL A 289 6.94 16.37 5.73
N LEU A 290 7.64 16.56 4.62
CA LEU A 290 8.48 15.53 4.00
C LEU A 290 9.90 15.64 4.59
N VAL A 291 10.52 14.49 4.88
CA VAL A 291 11.85 14.41 5.48
C VAL A 291 12.77 13.51 4.68
N GLU A 292 14.05 13.84 4.70
CA GLU A 292 15.10 12.88 4.39
C GLU A 292 15.24 11.85 5.53
N ASN A 293 15.74 10.65 5.20
CA ASN A 293 15.94 9.59 6.20
C ASN A 293 17.21 9.84 7.04
N ILE A 294 17.30 11.03 7.66
CA ILE A 294 18.40 11.49 8.51
C ILE A 294 17.82 11.88 9.87
N GLU A 295 18.44 11.40 10.96
CA GLU A 295 17.95 11.65 12.33
C GLU A 295 17.64 13.13 12.60
N ARG A 296 18.57 14.03 12.23
CA ARG A 296 18.43 15.46 12.47
C ARG A 296 17.25 16.08 11.71
N ASP A 297 17.00 15.65 10.48
CA ASP A 297 15.89 16.20 9.69
C ASP A 297 14.55 15.73 10.26
N ILE A 298 14.45 14.44 10.65
CA ILE A 298 13.28 13.88 11.33
C ILE A 298 13.02 14.62 12.65
N GLU A 299 14.07 14.83 13.46
CA GLU A 299 13.99 15.54 14.76
C GLU A 299 13.43 16.94 14.58
N LEU A 300 14.07 17.77 13.74
CA LEU A 300 13.67 19.15 13.49
C LEU A 300 12.25 19.26 12.91
N SER A 301 11.86 18.30 12.08
CA SER A 301 10.53 18.28 11.46
C SER A 301 9.44 17.90 12.46
N ILE A 302 9.71 17.01 13.40
CA ILE A 302 8.80 16.71 14.52
C ILE A 302 8.60 17.95 15.38
N ASP A 303 9.71 18.58 15.81
CA ASP A 303 9.67 19.80 16.62
C ASP A 303 8.86 20.90 15.90
N ARG A 304 9.12 21.11 14.60
CA ARG A 304 8.38 22.07 13.76
C ARG A 304 6.88 21.79 13.68
N ILE A 305 6.46 20.53 13.56
CA ILE A 305 5.03 20.19 13.52
C ILE A 305 4.39 20.51 14.86
N PHE A 306 5.02 20.18 15.99
CA PHE A 306 4.48 20.45 17.31
C PHE A 306 4.47 21.95 17.64
N GLU A 307 5.51 22.73 17.26
CA GLU A 307 5.56 24.18 17.43
C GLU A 307 4.47 24.92 16.65
N ARG A 308 4.03 24.35 15.52
CA ARG A 308 2.99 24.93 14.66
C ARG A 308 1.79 24.01 14.50
N TYR A 309 1.45 23.29 15.57
CA TYR A 309 0.48 22.20 15.51
C TYR A 309 -0.87 22.65 14.97
N ASP A 310 -1.42 23.75 15.44
CA ASP A 310 -2.74 24.27 15.01
C ASP A 310 -2.79 24.50 13.50
N PHE A 311 -1.68 24.99 12.93
CA PHE A 311 -1.60 25.17 11.48
C PHE A 311 -1.65 23.81 10.76
N PHE A 312 -0.78 22.87 11.13
CA PHE A 312 -0.72 21.57 10.44
C PHE A 312 -2.01 20.76 10.64
N HIS A 313 -2.57 20.77 11.84
CA HIS A 313 -3.82 20.09 12.14
C HIS A 313 -5.00 20.70 11.36
N THR A 314 -5.12 22.02 11.31
CA THR A 314 -6.15 22.68 10.49
C THR A 314 -6.05 22.28 9.02
N GLN A 315 -4.82 22.25 8.46
CA GLN A 315 -4.64 21.82 7.07
C GLN A 315 -4.95 20.32 6.87
N ALA A 316 -4.61 19.47 7.84
CA ALA A 316 -4.93 18.04 7.80
C ALA A 316 -6.45 17.80 7.80
N VAL A 317 -7.20 18.52 8.65
CA VAL A 317 -8.67 18.43 8.67
C VAL A 317 -9.29 18.95 7.37
N LEU A 318 -8.80 20.07 6.83
CA LEU A 318 -9.32 20.65 5.57
C LEU A 318 -9.09 19.74 4.36
N SER A 319 -8.03 18.94 4.36
CA SER A 319 -7.72 18.03 3.26
C SER A 319 -8.18 16.59 3.47
N ALA A 320 -8.80 16.26 4.61
CA ALA A 320 -9.10 14.88 5.02
C ALA A 320 -9.94 14.08 4.01
N ASP A 321 -10.85 14.73 3.29
CA ASP A 321 -11.76 14.09 2.34
C ASP A 321 -11.08 13.69 1.02
N ARG A 322 -9.86 14.15 0.76
CA ARG A 322 -9.18 13.97 -0.53
C ARG A 322 -9.01 12.51 -0.93
N PHE A 323 -8.76 11.62 0.02
CA PHE A 323 -8.51 10.20 -0.22
C PHE A 323 -9.61 9.29 0.32
N VAL A 324 -10.81 9.85 0.51
CA VAL A 324 -11.99 9.06 0.89
C VAL A 324 -12.46 8.25 -0.32
N ILE A 325 -12.63 6.94 -0.13
CA ILE A 325 -12.91 5.98 -1.19
C ILE A 325 -14.18 6.28 -1.97
N ASP A 326 -15.17 6.89 -1.33
CA ASP A 326 -16.46 7.26 -1.94
C ASP A 326 -16.28 8.18 -3.16
N ASN A 327 -15.25 9.01 -3.17
CA ASN A 327 -14.92 9.91 -4.28
C ASN A 327 -14.38 9.18 -5.51
N TYR A 328 -13.98 7.90 -5.37
CA TYR A 328 -13.31 7.12 -6.41
C TYR A 328 -14.08 5.89 -6.86
N ILE A 329 -15.22 5.56 -6.23
CA ILE A 329 -16.01 4.33 -6.50
C ILE A 329 -16.29 4.19 -7.99
N GLN A 330 -16.80 5.24 -8.64
CA GLN A 330 -17.17 5.20 -10.05
C GLN A 330 -15.96 4.91 -10.94
N LEU A 331 -14.85 5.62 -10.70
CA LEU A 331 -13.60 5.41 -11.44
C LEU A 331 -13.07 3.98 -11.29
N TYR A 332 -13.06 3.44 -10.07
CA TYR A 332 -12.59 2.07 -9.83
C TYR A 332 -13.46 1.03 -10.51
N LYS A 333 -14.79 1.20 -10.46
CA LYS A 333 -15.75 0.33 -11.16
C LYS A 333 -15.54 0.38 -12.67
N GLU A 334 -15.35 1.55 -13.26
CA GLU A 334 -15.05 1.71 -14.70
C GLU A 334 -13.76 0.99 -15.10
N ILE A 335 -12.69 1.12 -14.30
CA ILE A 335 -11.44 0.43 -14.56
C ILE A 335 -11.61 -1.08 -14.56
N ILE A 336 -12.42 -1.64 -13.67
CA ILE A 336 -12.48 -3.10 -13.44
C ILE A 336 -13.57 -3.77 -14.32
N LEU A 337 -14.73 -3.13 -14.47
CA LEU A 337 -15.93 -3.76 -15.04
C LEU A 337 -16.12 -3.45 -16.52
N ASN A 338 -15.67 -2.29 -17.02
CA ASN A 338 -15.78 -1.84 -18.42
C ASN A 338 -14.49 -2.08 -19.19
#